data_291ed9a1bb92269d5953044abd62b5cb
#
_entry.id   291ed9a1bb92269d5953044abd62b5cb
#
_cell.length_a   1.000
_cell.length_b   1.000
_cell.length_c   1.000
_cell.angle_alpha   90.00
_cell.angle_beta   90.00
_cell.angle_gamma   90.00
#
_symmetry.space_group_name_H-M   'P 1'
#
loop_
_entity.id
_entity.type
_entity.pdbx_description
1 polymer ?
#
loop_
_entity_poly.entity_id
_entity_poly.type
_entity_poly.pdbx_seq_one_letter_code
_entity_poly.pdbx_strand_id
1 'polypeptide(L)'
;TSLQLQIKELEDRQRQMVENHKIALKNATQGSMQTQGEGGELLIEEILRQSFPNDEIEEVKKGTLGADCIQKVKNSNGEIVGKIVWESKRQKHWKSEWISKVIKDTHREKGDFSIIVSEILPKNVKSMEAIDDSVWVCTFDHVKAMAALLRVPLLHTATALVRNQNKESKSIMLYEF
;
A
#
# COMPACT_ATOMS: atom_id res chain seq x y z
N THR A 1 43.89 -29.18 34.44
CA THR A 1 44.95 -28.22 34.64
C THR A 1 45.13 -27.37 33.35
N SER A 2 46.32 -27.22 32.74
CA SER A 2 46.50 -26.32 31.56
C SER A 2 45.58 -26.67 30.39
N LEU A 3 45.44 -27.96 30.07
CA LEU A 3 44.61 -28.43 28.95
C LEU A 3 43.11 -28.17 29.17
N GLN A 4 42.61 -28.27 30.38
CA GLN A 4 41.21 -27.97 30.72
C GLN A 4 40.87 -26.47 30.60
N LEU A 5 41.82 -25.60 30.90
CA LEU A 5 41.70 -24.16 30.70
C LEU A 5 41.64 -23.82 29.19
N GLN A 6 42.49 -24.43 28.38
CA GLN A 6 42.51 -24.24 26.92
C GLN A 6 41.20 -24.74 26.27
N ILE A 7 40.69 -25.89 26.72
CA ILE A 7 39.39 -26.40 26.22
C ILE A 7 38.28 -25.41 26.54
N LYS A 8 38.21 -24.92 27.77
CA LYS A 8 37.21 -23.94 28.18
C LYS A 8 37.28 -22.64 27.38
N GLU A 9 38.48 -22.12 27.15
CA GLU A 9 38.71 -20.93 26.34
C GLU A 9 38.28 -21.12 24.87
N LEU A 10 38.50 -22.29 24.30
CA LEU A 10 38.05 -22.64 22.96
C LEU A 10 36.51 -22.75 22.86
N GLU A 11 35.88 -23.37 23.87
CA GLU A 11 34.44 -23.47 23.95
C GLU A 11 33.76 -22.10 24.08
N ASP A 12 34.32 -21.22 24.92
CA ASP A 12 33.79 -19.86 25.08
C ASP A 12 33.99 -19.03 23.80
N ARG A 13 35.13 -19.17 23.14
CA ARG A 13 35.37 -18.51 21.83
C ARG A 13 34.43 -19.04 20.76
N GLN A 14 34.17 -20.33 20.74
CA GLN A 14 33.20 -20.93 19.81
C GLN A 14 31.77 -20.43 20.05
N ARG A 15 31.32 -20.32 21.30
CA ARG A 15 30.02 -19.75 21.66
C ARG A 15 29.88 -18.30 21.20
N GLN A 16 30.91 -17.48 21.44
CA GLN A 16 30.89 -16.08 20.99
C GLN A 16 30.83 -15.98 19.48
N MET A 17 31.56 -16.83 18.75
CA MET A 17 31.54 -16.84 17.29
C MET A 17 30.15 -17.22 16.75
N VAL A 18 29.53 -18.23 17.33
CA VAL A 18 28.14 -18.65 16.94
C VAL A 18 27.14 -17.53 17.20
N GLU A 19 27.20 -16.86 18.37
CA GLU A 19 26.29 -15.77 18.69
C GLU A 19 26.50 -14.55 17.80
N ASN A 20 27.74 -14.17 17.53
CA ASN A 20 28.06 -13.09 16.60
C ASN A 20 27.58 -13.41 15.17
N HIS A 21 27.71 -14.65 14.72
CA HIS A 21 27.21 -15.08 13.43
C HIS A 21 25.69 -15.02 13.35
N LYS A 22 25.00 -15.41 14.42
CA LYS A 22 23.55 -15.33 14.53
C LYS A 22 23.03 -13.88 14.49
N ILE A 23 23.73 -12.97 15.18
CA ILE A 23 23.42 -11.52 15.16
C ILE A 23 23.66 -10.95 13.74
N ALA A 24 24.77 -11.31 13.09
CA ALA A 24 25.07 -10.86 11.75
C ALA A 24 24.03 -11.35 10.71
N LEU A 25 23.61 -12.61 10.81
CA LEU A 25 22.52 -13.16 9.97
C LEU A 25 21.19 -12.43 10.21
N LYS A 26 20.85 -12.16 11.46
CA LYS A 26 19.64 -11.42 11.81
C LYS A 26 19.64 -10.00 11.22
N ASN A 27 20.76 -9.29 11.35
CA ASN A 27 20.91 -7.94 10.81
C ASN A 27 20.89 -7.92 9.28
N ALA A 28 21.55 -8.88 8.62
CA ALA A 28 21.52 -9.03 7.16
C ALA A 28 20.09 -9.34 6.66
N THR A 29 19.35 -10.21 7.36
CA THR A 29 17.98 -10.54 7.01
C THR A 29 17.05 -9.33 7.20
N GLN A 30 17.20 -8.56 8.28
CA GLN A 30 16.41 -7.35 8.51
C GLN A 30 16.71 -6.28 7.45
N GLY A 31 17.98 -6.04 7.11
CA GLY A 31 18.35 -5.09 6.06
C GLY A 31 17.80 -5.49 4.70
N SER A 32 17.86 -6.77 4.34
CA SER A 32 17.26 -7.28 3.11
C SER A 32 15.74 -7.12 3.06
N MET A 33 15.04 -7.38 4.17
CA MET A 33 13.57 -7.20 4.25
C MET A 33 13.17 -5.73 4.14
N GLN A 34 13.92 -4.83 4.76
CA GLN A 34 13.67 -3.39 4.67
C GLN A 34 13.89 -2.88 3.23
N THR A 35 14.99 -3.26 2.58
CA THR A 35 15.27 -2.90 1.18
C THR A 35 14.22 -3.46 0.22
N GLN A 36 13.71 -4.68 0.47
CA GLN A 36 12.62 -5.26 -0.33
C GLN A 36 11.29 -4.51 -0.12
N GLY A 37 10.98 -4.08 1.11
CA GLY A 37 9.80 -3.26 1.41
C GLY A 37 9.84 -1.93 0.65
N GLU A 38 10.95 -1.21 0.77
CA GLU A 38 11.19 0.07 0.09
C GLU A 38 11.09 -0.05 -1.44
N GLY A 39 11.62 -1.12 -2.01
CA GLY A 39 11.49 -1.38 -3.45
C GLY A 39 10.05 -1.62 -3.91
N GLY A 40 9.16 -2.13 -3.03
CA GLY A 40 7.75 -2.31 -3.34
C GLY A 40 6.96 -1.00 -3.37
N GLU A 41 7.19 -0.14 -2.39
CA GLU A 41 6.60 1.19 -2.29
C GLU A 41 6.94 2.03 -3.53
N LEU A 42 8.23 2.18 -3.83
CA LEU A 42 8.74 2.92 -5.00
C LEU A 42 8.19 2.37 -6.32
N LEU A 43 8.05 1.05 -6.45
CA LEU A 43 7.52 0.43 -7.66
C LEU A 43 6.05 0.80 -7.89
N ILE A 44 5.21 0.80 -6.85
CA ILE A 44 3.81 1.20 -6.95
C ILE A 44 3.71 2.66 -7.39
N GLU A 45 4.44 3.56 -6.74
CA GLU A 45 4.45 4.98 -7.09
C GLU A 45 4.86 5.22 -8.54
N GLU A 46 5.92 4.56 -9.00
CA GLU A 46 6.41 4.69 -10.36
C GLU A 46 5.36 4.22 -11.38
N ILE A 47 4.74 3.06 -11.17
CA ILE A 47 3.66 2.54 -12.03
C ILE A 47 2.49 3.53 -12.09
N LEU A 48 2.08 4.08 -10.95
CA LEU A 48 0.96 5.01 -10.88
C LEU A 48 1.27 6.34 -11.58
N ARG A 49 2.45 6.94 -11.34
CA ARG A 49 2.88 8.19 -11.98
C ARG A 49 2.99 8.06 -13.50
N GLN A 50 3.54 6.94 -13.98
CA GLN A 50 3.66 6.68 -15.41
C GLN A 50 2.31 6.39 -16.08
N SER A 51 1.42 5.65 -15.40
CA SER A 51 0.14 5.23 -15.97
C SER A 51 -0.96 6.29 -15.87
N PHE A 52 -0.91 7.16 -14.86
CA PHE A 52 -1.93 8.18 -14.57
C PHE A 52 -1.29 9.54 -14.29
N PRO A 53 -0.68 10.17 -15.29
CA PRO A 53 0.10 11.41 -15.13
C PRO A 53 -0.74 12.61 -14.65
N ASN A 54 -2.06 12.57 -14.79
CA ASN A 54 -2.96 13.61 -14.31
C ASN A 54 -3.32 13.46 -12.83
N ASP A 55 -3.17 12.27 -12.26
CA ASP A 55 -3.43 12.03 -10.85
C ASP A 55 -2.25 12.53 -10.00
N GLU A 56 -2.52 12.85 -8.75
CA GLU A 56 -1.49 13.22 -7.79
C GLU A 56 -1.13 12.01 -6.92
N ILE A 57 0.14 11.63 -6.95
CA ILE A 57 0.66 10.50 -6.19
C ILE A 57 1.48 11.05 -5.02
N GLU A 58 0.97 10.86 -3.82
CA GLU A 58 1.58 11.32 -2.57
C GLU A 58 2.25 10.16 -1.84
N GLU A 59 3.54 10.28 -1.61
CA GLU A 59 4.31 9.38 -0.76
C GLU A 59 4.02 9.67 0.71
N VAL A 60 3.72 8.65 1.49
CA VAL A 60 3.59 8.78 2.94
C VAL A 60 4.95 8.57 3.59
N LYS A 61 5.43 9.58 4.31
CA LYS A 61 6.77 9.56 4.93
C LYS A 61 6.92 8.37 5.88
N LYS A 62 8.04 7.65 5.75
CA LYS A 62 8.43 6.57 6.66
C LYS A 62 8.42 7.02 8.11
N GLY A 63 7.90 6.15 8.98
CA GLY A 63 7.80 6.43 10.41
C GLY A 63 6.56 7.22 10.82
N THR A 64 5.75 7.70 9.88
CA THR A 64 4.39 8.13 10.15
C THR A 64 3.43 6.94 10.09
N LEU A 65 2.42 6.93 10.95
CA LEU A 65 1.33 5.97 10.84
C LEU A 65 0.54 6.29 9.57
N GLY A 66 0.48 5.37 8.62
CA GLY A 66 -0.23 5.59 7.36
C GLY A 66 -0.03 4.45 6.36
N ALA A 67 -0.60 4.65 5.19
CA ALA A 67 -0.38 3.85 4.00
C ALA A 67 1.01 4.14 3.41
N ASP A 68 1.43 3.36 2.44
CA ASP A 68 2.70 3.60 1.75
C ASP A 68 2.58 4.73 0.72
N CYS A 69 1.42 4.81 0.03
CA CYS A 69 1.19 5.77 -1.04
C CYS A 69 -0.31 6.09 -1.17
N ILE A 70 -0.63 7.33 -1.53
CA ILE A 70 -2.00 7.80 -1.78
C ILE A 70 -2.11 8.32 -3.21
N GLN A 71 -3.01 7.74 -3.98
CA GLN A 71 -3.38 8.23 -5.31
C GLN A 71 -4.60 9.13 -5.21
N LYS A 72 -4.46 10.42 -5.46
CA LYS A 72 -5.55 11.38 -5.56
C LYS A 72 -6.00 11.44 -7.02
N VAL A 73 -7.15 10.86 -7.28
CA VAL A 73 -7.72 10.76 -8.62
C VAL A 73 -8.24 12.11 -9.05
N LYS A 74 -7.81 12.61 -10.21
CA LYS A 74 -8.26 13.89 -10.77
C LYS A 74 -9.15 13.69 -12.01
N ASN A 75 -10.18 14.53 -12.12
CA ASN A 75 -11.00 14.62 -13.31
C ASN A 75 -10.31 15.44 -14.42
N SER A 76 -10.98 15.63 -15.57
CA SER A 76 -10.46 16.43 -16.69
C SER A 76 -10.22 17.90 -16.37
N ASN A 77 -10.85 18.43 -15.31
CA ASN A 77 -10.67 19.81 -14.85
C ASN A 77 -9.52 19.96 -13.85
N GLY A 78 -8.85 18.85 -13.47
CA GLY A 78 -7.78 18.83 -12.48
C GLY A 78 -8.27 18.80 -11.02
N GLU A 79 -9.58 18.60 -10.78
CA GLU A 79 -10.17 18.53 -9.45
C GLU A 79 -10.01 17.11 -8.89
N ILE A 80 -9.66 16.98 -7.62
CA ILE A 80 -9.57 15.70 -6.91
C ILE A 80 -11.00 15.19 -6.69
N VAL A 81 -11.32 14.02 -7.23
CA VAL A 81 -12.63 13.38 -7.17
C VAL A 81 -12.67 12.15 -6.26
N GLY A 82 -11.53 11.72 -5.78
CA GLY A 82 -11.43 10.61 -4.82
C GLY A 82 -9.98 10.24 -4.54
N LYS A 83 -9.80 9.37 -3.54
CA LYS A 83 -8.50 8.88 -3.09
C LYS A 83 -8.47 7.37 -3.01
N ILE A 84 -7.40 6.78 -3.52
CA ILE A 84 -7.09 5.36 -3.42
C ILE A 84 -5.85 5.21 -2.56
N VAL A 85 -5.95 4.42 -1.51
CA VAL A 85 -4.89 4.17 -0.53
C VAL A 85 -4.17 2.88 -0.88
N TRP A 86 -2.86 2.93 -1.03
CA TRP A 86 -2.03 1.80 -1.43
C TRP A 86 -1.11 1.37 -0.29
N GLU A 87 -1.08 0.07 -0.02
CA GLU A 87 -0.20 -0.57 0.96
C GLU A 87 0.55 -1.72 0.31
N SER A 88 1.87 -1.70 0.31
CA SER A 88 2.69 -2.79 -0.24
C SER A 88 3.09 -3.79 0.83
N LYS A 89 3.08 -5.07 0.50
CA LYS A 89 3.49 -6.15 1.37
C LYS A 89 4.38 -7.14 0.63
N ARG A 90 5.66 -7.17 0.98
CA ARG A 90 6.63 -8.14 0.46
C ARG A 90 7.05 -9.13 1.55
N GLN A 91 6.08 -9.90 2.03
CA GLN A 91 6.30 -10.94 3.04
C GLN A 91 6.02 -12.32 2.47
N LYS A 92 6.65 -13.34 3.05
CA LYS A 92 6.53 -14.75 2.61
C LYS A 92 5.15 -15.37 2.89
N HIS A 93 4.35 -14.76 3.72
CA HIS A 93 3.04 -15.26 4.12
C HIS A 93 2.03 -14.13 4.20
N TRP A 94 0.80 -14.39 3.75
CA TRP A 94 -0.33 -13.48 3.92
C TRP A 94 -0.73 -13.40 5.40
N LYS A 95 -1.09 -12.18 5.85
CA LYS A 95 -1.59 -11.93 7.21
C LYS A 95 -2.90 -11.17 7.14
N SER A 96 -3.96 -11.73 7.74
CA SER A 96 -5.30 -11.11 7.74
C SER A 96 -5.35 -9.77 8.49
N GLU A 97 -4.42 -9.53 9.43
CA GLU A 97 -4.31 -8.25 10.15
C GLU A 97 -4.00 -7.03 9.25
N TRP A 98 -3.46 -7.27 8.05
CA TRP A 98 -3.20 -6.20 7.08
C TRP A 98 -4.48 -5.53 6.60
N ILE A 99 -5.57 -6.29 6.48
CA ILE A 99 -6.90 -5.78 6.11
C ILE A 99 -7.36 -4.74 7.12
N SER A 100 -7.34 -5.11 8.41
CA SER A 100 -7.75 -4.19 9.49
C SER A 100 -6.86 -2.95 9.58
N LYS A 101 -5.55 -3.08 9.30
CA LYS A 101 -4.62 -1.96 9.26
C LYS A 101 -4.96 -1.01 8.12
N VAL A 102 -5.07 -1.53 6.89
CA VAL A 102 -5.32 -0.68 5.72
C VAL A 102 -6.67 0.03 5.80
N ILE A 103 -7.70 -0.58 6.37
CA ILE A 103 -8.99 0.08 6.63
C ILE A 103 -8.81 1.30 7.54
N LYS A 104 -8.09 1.15 8.66
CA LYS A 104 -7.80 2.26 9.57
C LYS A 104 -7.02 3.39 8.90
N ASP A 105 -6.01 3.03 8.10
CA ASP A 105 -5.22 3.99 7.35
C ASP A 105 -6.07 4.72 6.32
N THR A 106 -6.93 4.01 5.59
CA THR A 106 -7.87 4.59 4.62
C THR A 106 -8.85 5.57 5.27
N HIS A 107 -9.41 5.23 6.43
CA HIS A 107 -10.28 6.14 7.17
C HIS A 107 -9.55 7.42 7.60
N ARG A 108 -8.30 7.30 8.09
CA ARG A 108 -7.49 8.45 8.49
C ARG A 108 -7.20 9.38 7.31
N GLU A 109 -6.88 8.82 6.15
CA GLU A 109 -6.57 9.55 4.92
C GLU A 109 -7.84 10.05 4.19
N LYS A 110 -9.03 9.69 4.68
CA LYS A 110 -10.32 9.94 4.00
C LYS A 110 -10.29 9.40 2.56
N GLY A 111 -9.79 8.16 2.43
CA GLY A 111 -9.74 7.43 1.17
C GLY A 111 -11.07 6.75 0.86
N ASP A 112 -11.34 6.55 -0.42
CA ASP A 112 -12.54 5.86 -0.90
C ASP A 112 -12.29 4.36 -1.05
N PHE A 113 -11.10 3.98 -1.50
CA PHE A 113 -10.67 2.60 -1.68
C PHE A 113 -9.29 2.36 -1.06
N SER A 114 -9.06 1.13 -0.64
CA SER A 114 -7.76 0.64 -0.20
C SER A 114 -7.33 -0.59 -0.98
N ILE A 115 -6.03 -0.66 -1.29
CA ILE A 115 -5.46 -1.77 -2.03
C ILE A 115 -4.23 -2.26 -1.29
N ILE A 116 -4.22 -3.57 -0.99
CA ILE A 116 -3.03 -4.27 -0.53
C ILE A 116 -2.37 -4.92 -1.74
N VAL A 117 -1.17 -4.49 -2.05
CA VAL A 117 -0.35 -5.06 -3.13
C VAL A 117 0.64 -6.03 -2.52
N SER A 118 0.57 -7.30 -2.89
CA SER A 118 1.43 -8.34 -2.31
C SER A 118 1.79 -9.42 -3.33
N GLU A 119 2.98 -10.00 -3.19
CA GLU A 119 3.37 -11.20 -3.96
C GLU A 119 2.60 -12.43 -3.51
N ILE A 120 2.24 -12.50 -2.23
CA ILE A 120 1.47 -13.59 -1.65
C ILE A 120 0.08 -13.08 -1.31
N LEU A 121 -0.92 -13.61 -1.98
CA LEU A 121 -2.33 -13.26 -1.81
C LEU A 121 -3.05 -14.20 -0.83
N PRO A 122 -4.27 -13.84 -0.36
CA PRO A 122 -5.13 -14.74 0.41
C PRO A 122 -5.40 -16.05 -0.33
N LYS A 123 -5.74 -17.10 0.40
CA LYS A 123 -6.19 -18.38 -0.22
C LYS A 123 -7.36 -18.09 -1.16
N ASN A 124 -7.33 -18.70 -2.34
CA ASN A 124 -8.31 -18.60 -3.42
C ASN A 124 -8.26 -17.31 -4.26
N VAL A 125 -7.49 -16.30 -3.89
CA VAL A 125 -7.23 -15.13 -4.75
C VAL A 125 -6.08 -15.44 -5.70
N LYS A 126 -6.31 -15.36 -7.01
CA LYS A 126 -5.28 -15.68 -8.01
C LYS A 126 -4.41 -14.48 -8.38
N SER A 127 -5.01 -13.31 -8.58
CA SER A 127 -4.30 -12.14 -9.06
C SER A 127 -4.82 -10.83 -8.48
N MET A 128 -6.14 -10.62 -8.47
CA MET A 128 -6.80 -9.46 -7.88
C MET A 128 -8.24 -9.80 -7.50
N GLU A 129 -8.70 -9.30 -6.37
CA GLU A 129 -10.06 -9.52 -5.85
C GLU A 129 -10.45 -8.45 -4.82
N ALA A 130 -11.75 -8.18 -4.72
CA ALA A 130 -12.31 -7.44 -3.60
C ALA A 130 -12.40 -8.36 -2.36
N ILE A 131 -11.85 -7.90 -1.25
CA ILE A 131 -11.95 -8.62 0.03
C ILE A 131 -13.13 -8.09 0.83
N ASP A 132 -13.44 -6.82 0.67
CA ASP A 132 -14.53 -6.09 1.28
C ASP A 132 -14.99 -4.99 0.31
N ASP A 133 -16.08 -4.30 0.59
CA ASP A 133 -16.65 -3.26 -0.28
C ASP A 133 -15.64 -2.17 -0.68
N SER A 134 -14.71 -1.85 0.21
CA SER A 134 -13.69 -0.82 -0.02
C SER A 134 -12.25 -1.34 -0.05
N VAL A 135 -12.01 -2.62 0.22
CA VAL A 135 -10.67 -3.22 0.31
C VAL A 135 -10.44 -4.23 -0.79
N TRP A 136 -9.40 -3.97 -1.57
CA TRP A 136 -8.98 -4.84 -2.67
C TRP A 136 -7.58 -5.37 -2.43
N VAL A 137 -7.27 -6.50 -3.03
CA VAL A 137 -5.92 -7.08 -3.05
C VAL A 137 -5.51 -7.34 -4.48
N CYS A 138 -4.22 -7.15 -4.78
CA CYS A 138 -3.67 -7.53 -6.07
C CYS A 138 -2.17 -7.85 -5.98
N THR A 139 -1.64 -8.49 -7.02
CA THR A 139 -0.19 -8.60 -7.23
C THR A 139 0.37 -7.33 -7.85
N PHE A 140 1.70 -7.15 -7.81
CA PHE A 140 2.38 -5.99 -8.40
C PHE A 140 2.11 -5.83 -9.88
N ASP A 141 1.97 -6.92 -10.64
CA ASP A 141 1.66 -6.89 -12.07
C ASP A 141 0.27 -6.32 -12.38
N HIS A 142 -0.62 -6.29 -11.40
CA HIS A 142 -2.00 -5.83 -11.54
C HIS A 142 -2.27 -4.41 -11.00
N VAL A 143 -1.25 -3.72 -10.49
CA VAL A 143 -1.39 -2.35 -9.93
C VAL A 143 -2.04 -1.40 -10.92
N LYS A 144 -1.55 -1.35 -12.17
CA LYS A 144 -2.11 -0.50 -13.22
C LYS A 144 -3.58 -0.83 -13.53
N ALA A 145 -3.91 -2.10 -13.65
CA ALA A 145 -5.26 -2.56 -13.96
C ALA A 145 -6.23 -2.24 -12.79
N MET A 146 -5.79 -2.47 -11.56
CA MET A 146 -6.55 -2.17 -10.35
C MET A 146 -6.82 -0.66 -10.23
N ALA A 147 -5.80 0.18 -10.41
CA ALA A 147 -5.97 1.62 -10.40
C ALA A 147 -6.95 2.09 -11.48
N ALA A 148 -6.84 1.58 -12.71
CA ALA A 148 -7.76 1.90 -13.80
C ALA A 148 -9.20 1.53 -13.44
N LEU A 149 -9.42 0.34 -12.88
CA LEU A 149 -10.74 -0.16 -12.47
C LEU A 149 -11.38 0.74 -11.41
N LEU A 150 -10.66 1.07 -10.35
CA LEU A 150 -11.19 1.82 -9.21
C LEU A 150 -11.31 3.33 -9.48
N ARG A 151 -10.59 3.87 -10.44
CA ARG A 151 -10.77 5.26 -10.91
C ARG A 151 -12.14 5.50 -11.56
N VAL A 152 -12.69 4.48 -12.23
CA VAL A 152 -13.98 4.60 -12.94
C VAL A 152 -15.13 5.06 -12.03
N PRO A 153 -15.46 4.38 -10.92
CA PRO A 153 -16.55 4.82 -10.05
C PRO A 153 -16.31 6.20 -9.46
N LEU A 154 -15.08 6.58 -9.11
CA LEU A 154 -14.76 7.90 -8.58
C LEU A 154 -15.06 9.02 -9.59
N LEU A 155 -14.63 8.84 -10.83
CA LEU A 155 -14.89 9.78 -11.92
C LEU A 155 -16.39 9.88 -12.26
N HIS A 156 -17.10 8.75 -12.27
CA HIS A 156 -18.55 8.72 -12.53
C HIS A 156 -19.36 9.39 -11.45
N THR A 157 -19.04 9.15 -10.18
CA THR A 157 -19.73 9.76 -9.04
C THR A 157 -19.57 11.28 -9.06
N ALA A 158 -18.37 11.78 -9.32
CA ALA A 158 -18.12 13.22 -9.44
C ALA A 158 -18.94 13.84 -10.59
N THR A 159 -18.98 13.17 -11.74
CA THR A 159 -19.77 13.66 -12.89
C THR A 159 -21.28 13.68 -12.58
N ALA A 160 -21.79 12.68 -11.86
CA ALA A 160 -23.20 12.61 -11.47
C ALA A 160 -23.56 13.73 -10.48
N LEU A 161 -22.70 14.04 -9.51
CA LEU A 161 -22.90 15.14 -8.56
C LEU A 161 -22.99 16.50 -9.25
N VAL A 162 -22.08 16.80 -10.17
CA VAL A 162 -22.10 18.05 -10.95
C VAL A 162 -23.38 18.16 -11.78
N ARG A 163 -23.84 17.07 -12.42
CA ARG A 163 -25.10 17.07 -13.19
C ARG A 163 -26.31 17.35 -12.31
N ASN A 164 -26.36 16.80 -11.10
CA ASN A 164 -27.47 17.03 -10.18
C ASN A 164 -27.50 18.47 -9.66
N GLN A 165 -26.34 19.03 -9.27
CA GLN A 165 -26.25 20.44 -8.86
C GLN A 165 -26.70 21.39 -9.97
N ASN A 166 -26.31 21.13 -11.22
CA ASN A 166 -26.75 21.94 -12.36
C ASN A 166 -28.27 21.83 -12.65
N LYS A 167 -28.89 20.66 -12.37
CA LYS A 167 -30.34 20.50 -12.50
C LYS A 167 -31.09 21.27 -11.42
N GLU A 168 -30.65 21.23 -10.17
CA GLU A 168 -31.21 21.97 -9.07
C GLU A 168 -31.11 23.47 -9.30
N SER A 169 -29.97 23.97 -9.71
CA SER A 169 -29.75 25.39 -10.03
C SER A 169 -30.65 25.86 -11.16
N LYS A 170 -30.85 25.06 -12.22
CA LYS A 170 -31.77 25.39 -13.31
C LYS A 170 -33.22 25.35 -12.86
N SER A 171 -33.58 24.44 -11.97
CA SER A 171 -34.95 24.39 -11.41
C SER A 171 -35.26 25.63 -10.59
N ILE A 172 -34.36 26.08 -9.72
CA ILE A 172 -34.52 27.29 -8.91
C ILE A 172 -34.70 28.52 -9.82
N MET A 173 -33.87 28.67 -10.86
CA MET A 173 -34.01 29.78 -11.81
C MET A 173 -35.34 29.81 -12.56
N LEU A 174 -36.00 28.66 -12.76
CA LEU A 174 -37.29 28.58 -13.43
C LEU A 174 -38.47 28.94 -12.53
N TYR A 175 -38.28 28.95 -11.22
CA TYR A 175 -39.34 29.34 -10.24
C TYR A 175 -39.23 30.78 -9.74
N GLU A 176 -38.16 31.50 -10.09
CA GLU A 176 -38.00 32.92 -9.74
C GLU A 176 -38.54 33.88 -10.81
N PHE A 177 -39.20 33.37 -11.85
CA PHE A 177 -39.98 34.11 -12.85
C PHE A 177 -41.45 33.70 -12.80
#